data_bc0ef6c5ed874aa4e0542a973d1acdb3
#
_entry.id   bc0ef6c5ed874aa4e0542a973d1acdb3
#
_cell.length_a   1.000
_cell.length_b   1.000
_cell.length_c   1.000
_cell.angle_alpha   90.00
_cell.angle_beta   90.00
_cell.angle_gamma   90.00
#
_symmetry.space_group_name_H-M   'P 1'
#
loop_
_entity.id
_entity.type
_entity.pdbx_description
1 polymer ?
#
loop_
_entity_poly.entity_id
_entity_poly.type
_entity_poly.pdbx_seq_one_letter_code
_entity_poly.pdbx_strand_id
1 'polypeptide(L)'
;MISDTSSGIEPTFALVWKKQNILDGKTLNYVNRYFEADARKHGFYSEELMDYLAAGNSLAEVKGIPEWVKNIYITAPEISPDSHVLMQAAFQVSVDSGISKTINFDNSATLEDVENAYMLAWAEKCKGITVYRAG
;
A
#
# COMPACT_ATOMS: atom_id res chain seq x y z
N MET A 1 12.53 7.07 0.41
CA MET A 1 12.13 7.31 1.83
C MET A 1 13.35 7.10 2.71
N ILE A 2 13.52 7.91 3.75
CA ILE A 2 14.73 7.89 4.59
C ILE A 2 14.71 6.76 5.64
N SER A 3 13.53 6.23 5.96
CA SER A 3 13.34 5.34 7.13
C SER A 3 12.58 4.04 6.87
N ASP A 4 12.45 3.61 5.63
CA ASP A 4 11.69 2.39 5.23
C ASP A 4 10.26 2.30 5.81
N THR A 5 9.64 3.45 6.04
CA THR A 5 8.27 3.57 6.51
C THR A 5 7.42 4.29 5.48
N SER A 6 6.11 4.17 5.60
CA SER A 6 5.18 5.00 4.82
C SER A 6 5.29 6.47 5.19
N SER A 7 4.86 7.36 4.32
CA SER A 7 4.91 8.81 4.50
C SER A 7 3.59 9.31 5.08
N GLY A 8 3.63 10.03 6.20
CA GLY A 8 2.43 10.58 6.84
C GLY A 8 1.42 9.49 7.22
N ILE A 9 0.19 9.63 6.73
CA ILE A 9 -0.90 8.65 6.94
C ILE A 9 -1.06 7.67 5.77
N GLU A 10 -0.11 7.64 4.84
CA GLU A 10 -0.16 6.68 3.73
C GLU A 10 0.12 5.26 4.23
N PRO A 11 -0.61 4.24 3.78
CA PRO A 11 -0.29 2.85 4.05
C PRO A 11 0.98 2.43 3.30
N THR A 12 1.58 1.32 3.69
CA THR A 12 2.72 0.72 2.98
C THR A 12 2.30 0.37 1.55
N PHE A 13 3.04 0.87 0.56
CA PHE A 13 2.71 0.66 -0.85
C PHE A 13 3.06 -0.75 -1.33
N ALA A 14 4.18 -1.29 -0.88
CA ALA A 14 4.64 -2.64 -1.21
C ALA A 14 5.43 -3.24 -0.05
N LEU A 15 5.37 -4.56 0.11
CA LEU A 15 6.17 -5.30 1.10
C LEU A 15 7.58 -5.58 0.59
N VAL A 16 7.71 -5.77 -0.71
CA VAL A 16 8.99 -6.02 -1.40
C VAL A 16 9.07 -5.13 -2.63
N TRP A 17 10.23 -4.53 -2.87
CA TRP A 17 10.47 -3.74 -4.09
C TRP A 17 11.88 -3.98 -4.62
N LYS A 18 12.04 -3.85 -5.94
CA LYS A 18 13.31 -4.03 -6.62
C LYS A 18 13.99 -2.68 -6.83
N LYS A 19 15.23 -2.55 -6.32
CA LYS A 19 16.13 -1.49 -6.72
C LYS A 19 16.96 -1.94 -7.91
N GLN A 20 16.80 -1.27 -9.04
CA GLN A 20 17.57 -1.53 -10.25
C GLN A 20 18.80 -0.62 -10.32
N ASN A 21 19.82 -1.04 -11.08
CA ASN A 21 21.04 -0.28 -11.35
C ASN A 21 21.85 0.11 -10.09
N ILE A 22 21.94 -0.78 -9.13
CA ILE A 22 22.84 -0.61 -7.98
C ILE A 22 24.16 -1.30 -8.34
N LEU A 23 25.29 -0.61 -8.13
CA LEU A 23 26.67 -1.14 -8.26
C LEU A 23 26.80 -2.22 -9.36
N ASP A 24 27.22 -1.85 -10.55
CA ASP A 24 27.42 -2.74 -11.71
C ASP A 24 26.14 -3.36 -12.32
N GLY A 25 24.99 -2.66 -12.24
CA GLY A 25 23.76 -3.09 -12.89
C GLY A 25 23.00 -4.20 -12.16
N LYS A 26 23.34 -4.49 -10.91
CA LYS A 26 22.64 -5.50 -10.10
C LYS A 26 21.26 -4.99 -9.66
N THR A 27 20.30 -5.92 -9.61
CA THR A 27 18.98 -5.71 -9.02
C THR A 27 18.98 -6.31 -7.62
N LEU A 28 18.58 -5.53 -6.62
CA LEU A 28 18.43 -6.02 -5.25
C LEU A 28 16.97 -5.91 -4.80
N ASN A 29 16.47 -6.95 -4.17
CA ASN A 29 15.19 -6.92 -3.50
C ASN A 29 15.35 -6.21 -2.15
N TYR A 30 14.50 -5.21 -1.92
CA TYR A 30 14.33 -4.59 -0.61
C TYR A 30 13.04 -5.11 -0.01
N VAL A 31 13.13 -5.68 1.17
CA VAL A 31 11.99 -6.26 1.89
C VAL A 31 11.67 -5.38 3.10
N ASN A 32 10.38 -5.18 3.36
CA ASN A 32 9.96 -4.55 4.62
C ASN A 32 10.51 -5.37 5.78
N ARG A 33 11.29 -4.73 6.66
CA ARG A 33 12.04 -5.41 7.73
C ARG A 33 11.16 -6.19 8.71
N TYR A 34 9.94 -5.71 8.97
CA TYR A 34 9.01 -6.38 9.89
C TYR A 34 8.40 -7.60 9.22
N PHE A 35 8.01 -7.47 7.96
CA PHE A 35 7.53 -8.60 7.16
C PHE A 35 8.62 -9.69 7.02
N GLU A 36 9.85 -9.30 6.72
CA GLU A 36 10.96 -10.25 6.62
C GLU A 36 11.22 -10.98 7.95
N ALA A 37 11.20 -10.26 9.06
CA ALA A 37 11.39 -10.85 10.39
C ALA A 37 10.30 -11.87 10.72
N ASP A 38 9.02 -11.54 10.44
CA ASP A 38 7.92 -12.48 10.65
C ASP A 38 7.97 -13.65 9.68
N ALA A 39 8.32 -13.43 8.41
CA ALA A 39 8.46 -14.49 7.43
C ALA A 39 9.53 -15.51 7.83
N ARG A 40 10.68 -15.05 8.30
CA ARG A 40 11.76 -15.92 8.80
C ARG A 40 11.36 -16.62 10.09
N LYS A 41 10.79 -15.92 11.05
CA LYS A 41 10.37 -16.46 12.34
C LYS A 41 9.31 -17.55 12.19
N HIS A 42 8.39 -17.39 11.27
CA HIS A 42 7.27 -18.32 11.04
C HIS A 42 7.50 -19.31 9.88
N GLY A 43 8.70 -19.30 9.29
CA GLY A 43 9.15 -20.31 8.35
C GLY A 43 8.57 -20.25 6.94
N PHE A 44 8.03 -19.09 6.52
CA PHE A 44 7.50 -18.93 5.17
C PHE A 44 8.35 -18.00 4.26
N TYR A 45 9.53 -17.58 4.73
CA TYR A 45 10.44 -16.81 3.89
C TYR A 45 11.00 -17.67 2.77
N SER A 46 10.91 -17.21 1.53
CA SER A 46 11.65 -17.74 0.39
C SER A 46 11.96 -16.65 -0.63
N GLU A 47 12.99 -16.82 -1.44
CA GLU A 47 13.32 -15.87 -2.52
C GLU A 47 12.21 -15.83 -3.57
N GLU A 48 11.56 -16.97 -3.85
CA GLU A 48 10.43 -17.07 -4.77
C GLU A 48 9.24 -16.22 -4.28
N LEU A 49 8.97 -16.24 -2.98
CA LEU A 49 7.93 -15.39 -2.39
C LEU A 49 8.31 -13.91 -2.51
N MET A 50 9.58 -13.57 -2.23
CA MET A 50 10.04 -12.18 -2.36
C MET A 50 9.96 -11.70 -3.81
N ASP A 51 10.35 -12.51 -4.77
CA ASP A 51 10.22 -12.17 -6.20
C ASP A 51 8.76 -12.03 -6.65
N TYR A 52 7.88 -12.90 -6.15
CA TYR A 52 6.44 -12.85 -6.42
C TYR A 52 5.82 -11.53 -5.93
N LEU A 53 6.12 -11.13 -4.70
CA LEU A 53 5.66 -9.86 -4.12
C LEU A 53 6.30 -8.63 -4.80
N ALA A 54 7.58 -8.74 -5.16
CA ALA A 54 8.28 -7.67 -5.88
C ALA A 54 7.75 -7.44 -7.31
N ALA A 55 7.04 -8.42 -7.87
CA ALA A 55 6.32 -8.28 -9.13
C ALA A 55 4.96 -7.57 -8.98
N GLY A 56 4.56 -7.19 -7.76
CA GLY A 56 3.31 -6.49 -7.46
C GLY A 56 2.12 -7.41 -7.17
N ASN A 57 2.37 -8.70 -6.94
CA ASN A 57 1.31 -9.65 -6.61
C ASN A 57 0.91 -9.55 -5.12
N SER A 58 -0.33 -9.93 -4.82
CA SER A 58 -0.88 -9.86 -3.46
C SER A 58 -0.41 -11.03 -2.58
N LEU A 59 -0.07 -10.71 -1.33
CA LEU A 59 0.20 -11.71 -0.30
C LEU A 59 -1.04 -12.56 0.02
N ALA A 60 -2.24 -12.01 -0.15
CA ALA A 60 -3.51 -12.69 0.13
C ALA A 60 -3.68 -13.96 -0.71
N GLU A 61 -3.14 -13.98 -1.94
CA GLU A 61 -3.25 -15.11 -2.87
C GLU A 61 -2.29 -16.27 -2.56
N VAL A 62 -1.28 -16.03 -1.72
CA VAL A 62 -0.25 -17.04 -1.42
C VAL A 62 -0.77 -18.08 -0.44
N LYS A 63 -0.69 -19.36 -0.83
CA LYS A 63 -1.06 -20.48 0.03
C LYS A 63 0.03 -20.77 1.09
N GLY A 64 -0.40 -21.26 2.25
CA GLY A 64 0.53 -21.67 3.32
C GLY A 64 0.99 -20.54 4.24
N ILE A 65 0.61 -19.30 3.97
CA ILE A 65 0.86 -18.16 4.86
C ILE A 65 -0.26 -18.06 5.89
N PRO A 66 0.06 -17.88 7.18
CA PRO A 66 -0.95 -17.71 8.22
C PRO A 66 -1.87 -16.52 7.92
N GLU A 67 -3.17 -16.69 8.20
CA GLU A 67 -4.19 -15.68 7.90
C GLU A 67 -3.94 -14.35 8.64
N TRP A 68 -3.44 -14.42 9.87
CA TRP A 68 -3.10 -13.22 10.63
C TRP A 68 -1.99 -12.37 9.95
N VAL A 69 -1.04 -13.02 9.25
CA VAL A 69 0.01 -12.34 8.47
C VAL A 69 -0.62 -11.57 7.32
N LYS A 70 -1.51 -12.21 6.57
CA LYS A 70 -2.22 -11.59 5.45
C LYS A 70 -3.05 -10.39 5.90
N ASN A 71 -3.65 -10.47 7.08
CA ASN A 71 -4.47 -9.38 7.64
C ASN A 71 -3.65 -8.18 8.14
N ILE A 72 -2.40 -8.40 8.53
CA ILE A 72 -1.51 -7.32 9.01
C ILE A 72 -0.76 -6.65 7.85
N TYR A 73 -0.27 -7.45 6.91
CA TYR A 73 0.60 -6.98 5.83
C TYR A 73 -0.16 -6.63 4.55
N ILE A 74 -1.29 -5.92 4.70
CA ILE A 74 -2.08 -5.36 3.59
C ILE A 74 -1.35 -4.15 3.01
N THR A 75 -1.27 -4.07 1.69
CA THR A 75 -0.64 -2.95 0.99
C THR A 75 -1.65 -1.94 0.45
N ALA A 76 -1.20 -0.73 0.13
CA ALA A 76 -2.06 0.36 -0.32
C ALA A 76 -3.00 -0.01 -1.49
N PRO A 77 -2.57 -0.76 -2.52
CA PRO A 77 -3.46 -1.19 -3.60
C PRO A 77 -4.58 -2.15 -3.17
N GLU A 78 -4.42 -2.83 -2.03
CA GLU A 78 -5.39 -3.81 -1.52
C GLU A 78 -6.45 -3.17 -0.60
N ILE A 79 -6.28 -1.90 -0.22
CA ILE A 79 -7.19 -1.14 0.62
C ILE A 79 -8.27 -0.51 -0.27
N SER A 80 -9.55 -0.62 0.14
CA SER A 80 -10.64 -0.01 -0.62
C SER A 80 -10.50 1.52 -0.72
N PRO A 81 -10.91 2.13 -1.83
CA PRO A 81 -10.93 3.60 -1.98
C PRO A 81 -11.65 4.31 -0.83
N ASP A 82 -12.79 3.78 -0.38
CA ASP A 82 -13.56 4.33 0.73
C ASP A 82 -12.74 4.34 2.03
N SER A 83 -12.01 3.26 2.33
CA SER A 83 -11.16 3.19 3.51
C SER A 83 -10.01 4.21 3.47
N HIS A 84 -9.45 4.47 2.28
CA HIS A 84 -8.48 5.55 2.10
C HIS A 84 -9.08 6.92 2.42
N VAL A 85 -10.29 7.22 1.91
CA VAL A 85 -10.98 8.49 2.16
C VAL A 85 -11.34 8.63 3.64
N LEU A 86 -11.91 7.60 4.26
CA LEU A 86 -12.30 7.62 5.66
C LEU A 86 -11.10 7.80 6.60
N MET A 87 -9.95 7.20 6.28
CA MET A 87 -8.70 7.43 7.03
C MET A 87 -8.28 8.90 6.95
N GLN A 88 -8.33 9.51 5.77
CA GLN A 88 -8.03 10.93 5.61
C GLN A 88 -9.02 11.81 6.39
N ALA A 89 -10.31 11.51 6.31
CA ALA A 89 -11.36 12.23 7.02
C ALA A 89 -11.16 12.19 8.54
N ALA A 90 -10.79 11.02 9.08
CA ALA A 90 -10.54 10.86 10.50
C ALA A 90 -9.42 11.79 11.03
N PHE A 91 -8.38 12.02 10.23
CA PHE A 91 -7.32 12.98 10.59
C PHE A 91 -7.71 14.43 10.29
N GLN A 92 -8.54 14.68 9.26
CA GLN A 92 -8.90 16.04 8.83
C GLN A 92 -9.62 16.84 9.92
N VAL A 93 -10.34 16.18 10.83
CA VAL A 93 -11.00 16.86 11.97
C VAL A 93 -10.06 17.63 12.86
N SER A 94 -8.79 17.22 12.91
CA SER A 94 -7.75 17.81 13.78
C SER A 94 -6.67 18.56 13.00
N VAL A 95 -6.83 18.75 11.70
CA VAL A 95 -5.84 19.39 10.82
C VAL A 95 -6.46 20.55 10.08
N ASP A 96 -5.93 21.76 10.26
CA ASP A 96 -6.42 22.97 9.59
C ASP A 96 -6.11 23.00 8.10
N SER A 97 -4.96 22.48 7.69
CA SER A 97 -4.56 22.38 6.29
C SER A 97 -5.14 21.15 5.60
N GLY A 98 -5.11 21.13 4.28
CA GLY A 98 -5.39 19.92 3.51
C GLY A 98 -4.37 18.81 3.83
N ILE A 99 -4.82 17.57 3.82
CA ILE A 99 -3.97 16.38 4.02
C ILE A 99 -3.65 15.80 2.66
N SER A 100 -2.35 15.56 2.40
CA SER A 100 -1.90 14.86 1.21
C SER A 100 -2.01 13.36 1.42
N LYS A 101 -3.07 12.78 0.88
CA LYS A 101 -3.30 11.33 0.89
C LYS A 101 -3.76 10.86 -0.47
N THR A 102 -3.19 9.76 -0.93
CA THR A 102 -3.54 9.11 -2.19
C THR A 102 -4.64 8.07 -1.99
N ILE A 103 -5.67 8.14 -2.83
CA ILE A 103 -6.67 7.09 -2.99
C ILE A 103 -6.20 6.20 -4.13
N ASN A 104 -5.83 4.98 -3.81
CA ASN A 104 -5.28 4.05 -4.80
C ASN A 104 -6.41 3.24 -5.43
N PHE A 105 -6.44 3.22 -6.75
CA PHE A 105 -7.35 2.41 -7.57
C PHE A 105 -6.54 1.42 -8.41
N ASP A 106 -7.08 0.24 -8.61
CA ASP A 106 -6.54 -0.67 -9.60
C ASP A 106 -6.92 -0.23 -11.03
N ASN A 107 -6.40 -0.94 -12.04
CA ASN A 107 -6.63 -0.58 -13.44
C ASN A 107 -8.05 -0.90 -13.94
N SER A 108 -8.86 -1.64 -13.18
CA SER A 108 -10.26 -1.93 -13.50
C SER A 108 -11.22 -0.82 -13.07
N ALA A 109 -10.74 0.11 -12.22
CA ALA A 109 -11.57 1.19 -11.69
C ALA A 109 -12.18 2.05 -12.79
N THR A 110 -13.46 2.33 -12.64
CA THR A 110 -14.28 3.10 -13.56
C THR A 110 -14.26 4.59 -13.23
N LEU A 111 -14.82 5.40 -14.12
CA LEU A 111 -15.05 6.83 -13.85
C LEU A 111 -16.00 7.01 -12.65
N GLU A 112 -17.01 6.16 -12.53
CA GLU A 112 -17.96 6.18 -11.42
C GLU A 112 -17.29 5.91 -10.07
N ASP A 113 -16.34 4.96 -10.01
CA ASP A 113 -15.59 4.70 -8.78
C ASP A 113 -14.79 5.91 -8.33
N VAL A 114 -14.17 6.62 -9.27
CA VAL A 114 -13.43 7.85 -8.99
C VAL A 114 -14.39 8.98 -8.54
N GLU A 115 -15.53 9.15 -9.21
CA GLU A 115 -16.56 10.12 -8.82
C GLU A 115 -17.06 9.84 -7.40
N ASN A 116 -17.36 8.59 -7.08
CA ASN A 116 -17.81 8.19 -5.75
C ASN A 116 -16.78 8.54 -4.67
N ALA A 117 -15.48 8.34 -4.93
CA ALA A 117 -14.43 8.71 -4.00
C ALA A 117 -14.35 10.23 -3.77
N TYR A 118 -14.51 11.04 -4.82
CA TYR A 118 -14.59 12.51 -4.69
C TYR A 118 -15.82 12.95 -3.90
N MET A 119 -16.96 12.34 -4.16
CA MET A 119 -18.21 12.66 -3.45
C MET A 119 -18.14 12.25 -1.98
N LEU A 120 -17.55 11.10 -1.67
CA LEU A 120 -17.33 10.68 -0.30
C LEU A 120 -16.35 11.63 0.43
N ALA A 121 -15.24 12.00 -0.20
CA ALA A 121 -14.28 12.93 0.38
C ALA A 121 -14.91 14.29 0.69
N TRP A 122 -15.80 14.78 -0.20
CA TRP A 122 -16.55 16.01 0.03
C TRP A 122 -17.56 15.87 1.18
N ALA A 123 -18.31 14.76 1.22
CA ALA A 123 -19.28 14.50 2.28
C ALA A 123 -18.59 14.39 3.66
N GLU A 124 -17.42 13.76 3.72
CA GLU A 124 -16.59 13.63 4.91
C GLU A 124 -15.73 14.85 5.23
N LYS A 125 -15.93 15.97 4.48
CA LYS A 125 -15.27 17.26 4.71
C LYS A 125 -13.75 17.24 4.58
N CYS A 126 -13.21 16.34 3.76
CA CYS A 126 -11.81 16.39 3.36
C CYS A 126 -11.55 17.68 2.55
N LYS A 127 -10.43 18.34 2.82
CA LYS A 127 -10.06 19.61 2.14
C LYS A 127 -9.34 19.41 0.81
N GLY A 128 -9.06 18.19 0.45
CA GLY A 128 -8.45 17.80 -0.82
C GLY A 128 -8.50 16.29 -1.00
N ILE A 129 -8.23 15.83 -2.21
CA ILE A 129 -8.17 14.41 -2.57
C ILE A 129 -7.17 14.25 -3.70
N THR A 130 -6.39 13.19 -3.66
CA THR A 130 -5.50 12.79 -4.75
C THR A 130 -5.85 11.37 -5.14
N VAL A 131 -6.04 11.11 -6.42
CA VAL A 131 -6.31 9.77 -6.92
C VAL A 131 -5.13 9.26 -7.74
N TYR A 132 -4.84 7.98 -7.62
CA TYR A 132 -3.88 7.25 -8.44
C TYR A 132 -4.55 5.98 -8.95
N ARG A 133 -4.59 5.78 -10.25
CA ARG A 133 -5.07 4.57 -10.90
C ARG A 133 -3.90 3.84 -11.55
N ALA A 134 -3.74 2.55 -11.25
CA ALA A 134 -2.71 1.70 -11.83
C ALA A 134 -2.96 1.48 -13.34
N GLY A 135 -1.90 1.45 -14.16
CA GLY A 135 -1.97 1.17 -15.60
C GLY A 135 -2.11 2.37 -16.50
#